data_bef5afe528010b98b6bf38527cd0a927
#
_entry.id   bef5afe528010b98b6bf38527cd0a927
#
_cell.length_a   1.000
_cell.length_b   1.000
_cell.length_c   1.000
_cell.angle_alpha   90.00
_cell.angle_beta   90.00
_cell.angle_gamma   90.00
#
_symmetry.space_group_name_H-M   'P 1'
#
loop_
_entity.id
_entity.type
_entity.pdbx_description
1 polymer ?
#
loop_
_entity_poly.entity_id
_entity_poly.type
_entity_poly.pdbx_seq_one_letter_code
_entity_poly.pdbx_strand_id
1 'polypeptide(L)'
;MARWPRGEVEIERLLGLKHLQAVTGAAANGQSLLEKAHRTLGTASSITANDPDSAFVLAYDAARYAATALLAQQGLRPTTAGGHIAVESAIRAQFGDGFRSFGFLRRRRNELEYPSAGTTTSDIDEATDAVAQSRSIIEAADQLLPNLSFFS
;
A
#
# COMPACT_ATOMS: atom_id res chain seq x y z
N MET A 1 22.53 -4.71 8.48
CA MET A 1 21.33 -4.72 9.33
C MET A 1 20.66 -6.09 9.27
N ALA A 2 20.09 -6.51 10.39
CA ALA A 2 19.30 -7.74 10.42
C ALA A 2 17.95 -7.50 9.68
N ARG A 3 17.36 -8.57 9.15
CA ARG A 3 16.05 -8.49 8.54
C ARG A 3 14.99 -8.09 9.58
N TRP A 4 13.89 -7.52 9.11
CA TRP A 4 12.78 -7.11 9.97
C TRP A 4 12.15 -8.36 10.61
N PRO A 5 12.11 -8.47 11.95
CA PRO A 5 11.73 -9.73 12.60
C PRO A 5 10.23 -9.94 12.73
N ARG A 6 9.46 -8.88 12.88
CA ARG A 6 8.01 -8.99 13.05
C ARG A 6 7.37 -9.44 11.75
N GLY A 7 6.44 -10.40 11.84
CA GLY A 7 5.70 -10.88 10.68
C GLY A 7 6.45 -11.86 9.80
N GLU A 8 7.59 -12.37 10.23
CA GLU A 8 8.40 -13.33 9.45
C GLU A 8 7.60 -14.52 8.95
N VAL A 9 6.77 -15.10 9.82
CA VAL A 9 5.98 -16.30 9.47
C VAL A 9 5.04 -15.99 8.30
N GLU A 10 4.39 -14.83 8.31
CA GLU A 10 3.49 -14.44 7.23
C GLU A 10 4.25 -14.19 5.93
N ILE A 11 5.40 -13.51 5.99
CA ILE A 11 6.22 -13.28 4.80
C ILE A 11 6.67 -14.62 4.19
N GLU A 12 7.14 -15.55 5.03
CA GLU A 12 7.55 -16.87 4.56
C GLU A 12 6.39 -17.66 3.96
N ARG A 13 5.19 -17.55 4.55
CA ARG A 13 3.98 -18.17 4.00
C ARG A 13 3.67 -17.63 2.61
N LEU A 14 3.71 -16.32 2.45
CA LEU A 14 3.42 -15.67 1.16
C LEU A 14 4.46 -16.02 0.09
N LEU A 15 5.72 -16.13 0.48
CA LEU A 15 6.79 -16.59 -0.43
C LEU A 15 6.55 -18.04 -0.84
N GLY A 16 6.19 -18.90 0.10
CA GLY A 16 5.89 -20.31 -0.17
C GLY A 16 4.70 -20.50 -1.10
N LEU A 17 3.68 -19.67 -0.98
CA LEU A 17 2.51 -19.65 -1.87
C LEU A 17 2.78 -18.98 -3.21
N LYS A 18 3.95 -18.38 -3.39
CA LYS A 18 4.30 -17.58 -4.58
C LYS A 18 3.38 -16.36 -4.75
N HIS A 19 2.89 -15.83 -3.66
CA HIS A 19 2.17 -14.55 -3.62
C HIS A 19 3.12 -13.37 -3.47
N LEU A 20 4.29 -13.61 -2.91
CA LEU A 20 5.45 -12.71 -2.94
C LEU A 20 6.62 -13.43 -3.61
N GLN A 21 7.54 -12.65 -4.14
CA GLN A 21 8.79 -13.18 -4.68
C GLN A 21 9.97 -12.30 -4.26
N ALA A 22 11.14 -12.90 -4.13
CA ALA A 22 12.37 -12.18 -3.85
C ALA A 22 12.87 -11.48 -5.10
N VAL A 23 13.40 -10.27 -4.95
CA VAL A 23 14.00 -9.50 -6.02
C VAL A 23 15.32 -8.91 -5.53
N THR A 24 16.19 -8.54 -6.47
CA THR A 24 17.51 -7.97 -6.18
C THR A 24 17.78 -6.78 -7.10
N GLY A 25 18.92 -6.11 -6.89
CA GLY A 25 19.34 -5.01 -7.73
C GLY A 25 18.40 -3.81 -7.62
N ALA A 26 18.13 -3.16 -8.75
CA ALA A 26 17.28 -1.97 -8.79
C ALA A 26 15.86 -2.22 -8.31
N ALA A 27 15.33 -3.45 -8.47
CA ALA A 27 14.00 -3.81 -8.01
C ALA A 27 13.91 -3.89 -6.48
N ALA A 28 15.05 -4.02 -5.80
CA ALA A 28 15.12 -4.10 -4.33
C ALA A 28 15.37 -2.74 -3.69
N ASN A 29 14.72 -1.71 -4.22
CA ASN A 29 14.83 -0.34 -3.74
C ASN A 29 13.44 0.29 -3.75
N GLY A 30 12.96 0.72 -2.58
CA GLY A 30 11.64 1.29 -2.43
C GLY A 30 11.53 2.78 -2.69
N GLN A 31 12.64 3.49 -2.86
CA GLN A 31 12.64 4.96 -2.91
C GLN A 31 11.77 5.52 -4.04
N SER A 32 11.89 4.97 -5.25
CA SER A 32 11.10 5.43 -6.40
C SER A 32 9.60 5.25 -6.19
N LEU A 33 9.20 4.12 -5.59
CA LEU A 33 7.78 3.87 -5.29
C LEU A 33 7.27 4.81 -4.20
N LEU A 34 8.09 5.11 -3.21
CA LEU A 34 7.70 6.03 -2.15
C LEU A 34 7.52 7.45 -2.69
N GLU A 35 8.40 7.89 -3.58
CA GLU A 35 8.25 9.16 -4.28
C GLU A 35 6.99 9.19 -5.14
N LYS A 36 6.68 8.09 -5.82
CA LYS A 36 5.43 7.96 -6.59
C LYS A 36 4.22 8.05 -5.67
N ALA A 37 4.29 7.44 -4.48
CA ALA A 37 3.22 7.53 -3.50
C ALA A 37 2.93 8.98 -3.12
N HIS A 38 3.96 9.77 -2.85
CA HIS A 38 3.80 11.20 -2.52
C HIS A 38 3.17 11.97 -3.67
N ARG A 39 3.61 11.76 -4.91
CA ARG A 39 3.05 12.45 -6.07
C ARG A 39 1.58 12.08 -6.28
N THR A 40 1.26 10.80 -6.19
CA THR A 40 -0.10 10.30 -6.39
C THR A 40 -1.04 10.84 -5.32
N LEU A 41 -0.57 10.92 -4.06
CA LEU A 41 -1.35 11.51 -2.99
C LEU A 41 -1.64 12.99 -3.24
N GLY A 42 -0.66 13.74 -3.73
CA GLY A 42 -0.86 15.14 -4.10
C GLY A 42 -1.94 15.32 -5.15
N THR A 43 -1.96 14.45 -6.16
CA THR A 43 -3.00 14.46 -7.19
C THR A 43 -4.36 14.12 -6.60
N ALA A 44 -4.44 13.09 -5.76
CA ALA A 44 -5.69 12.72 -5.10
C ALA A 44 -6.25 13.89 -4.30
N SER A 45 -5.40 14.55 -3.52
CA SER A 45 -5.80 15.68 -2.69
C SER A 45 -6.36 16.83 -3.53
N SER A 46 -5.82 17.05 -4.72
CA SER A 46 -6.21 18.18 -5.57
C SER A 46 -7.55 17.99 -6.27
N ILE A 47 -8.09 16.76 -6.34
CA ILE A 47 -9.33 16.47 -7.07
C ILE A 47 -10.47 16.00 -6.18
N THR A 48 -10.34 16.04 -4.86
CA THR A 48 -11.40 15.58 -3.94
C THR A 48 -12.75 16.25 -4.17
N ALA A 49 -12.74 17.54 -4.49
CA ALA A 49 -13.97 18.29 -4.71
C ALA A 49 -14.58 18.08 -6.10
N ASN A 50 -13.72 17.90 -7.11
CA ASN A 50 -14.18 17.76 -8.50
C ASN A 50 -14.57 16.33 -8.86
N ASP A 51 -13.84 15.34 -8.31
CA ASP A 51 -14.07 13.93 -8.63
C ASP A 51 -13.70 13.08 -7.41
N PRO A 52 -14.63 12.99 -6.42
CA PRO A 52 -14.36 12.23 -5.21
C PRO A 52 -14.06 10.75 -5.47
N ASP A 53 -14.71 10.10 -6.42
CA ASP A 53 -14.45 8.71 -6.74
C ASP A 53 -13.01 8.48 -7.19
N SER A 54 -12.54 9.29 -8.14
CA SER A 54 -11.17 9.19 -8.62
C SER A 54 -10.17 9.57 -7.53
N ALA A 55 -10.49 10.55 -6.70
CA ALA A 55 -9.63 10.93 -5.56
C ALA A 55 -9.47 9.78 -4.59
N PHE A 56 -10.55 9.07 -4.28
CA PHE A 56 -10.47 7.88 -3.40
C PHE A 56 -9.59 6.80 -4.01
N VAL A 57 -9.78 6.47 -5.27
CA VAL A 57 -9.00 5.46 -5.98
C VAL A 57 -7.50 5.81 -5.95
N LEU A 58 -7.16 7.07 -6.25
CA LEU A 58 -5.78 7.53 -6.23
C LEU A 58 -5.20 7.55 -4.82
N ALA A 59 -5.99 7.89 -3.80
CA ALA A 59 -5.55 7.83 -2.41
C ALA A 59 -5.17 6.41 -2.01
N TYR A 60 -5.98 5.41 -2.39
CA TYR A 60 -5.64 4.01 -2.18
C TYR A 60 -4.36 3.63 -2.95
N ASP A 61 -4.27 4.01 -4.21
CA ASP A 61 -3.09 3.68 -5.03
C ASP A 61 -1.82 4.26 -4.41
N ALA A 62 -1.88 5.48 -3.87
CA ALA A 62 -0.75 6.10 -3.19
C ALA A 62 -0.33 5.28 -1.96
N ALA A 63 -1.29 4.85 -1.14
CA ALA A 63 -1.01 3.99 0.02
C ALA A 63 -0.40 2.65 -0.42
N ARG A 64 -0.90 2.07 -1.50
CA ARG A 64 -0.38 0.81 -2.04
C ARG A 64 1.06 0.98 -2.55
N TYR A 65 1.37 2.08 -3.22
CA TYR A 65 2.76 2.35 -3.64
C TYR A 65 3.69 2.44 -2.43
N ALA A 66 3.28 3.11 -1.37
CA ALA A 66 4.07 3.21 -0.15
C ALA A 66 4.27 1.83 0.50
N ALA A 67 3.22 1.04 0.60
CA ALA A 67 3.30 -0.31 1.16
C ALA A 67 4.21 -1.21 0.31
N THR A 68 4.07 -1.15 -1.02
CA THR A 68 4.91 -1.90 -1.94
C THR A 68 6.37 -1.43 -1.87
N ALA A 69 6.60 -0.14 -1.62
CA ALA A 69 7.95 0.40 -1.42
C ALA A 69 8.64 -0.24 -0.22
N LEU A 70 7.92 -0.45 0.88
CA LEU A 70 8.47 -1.11 2.06
C LEU A 70 8.87 -2.56 1.77
N LEU A 71 8.08 -3.26 0.98
CA LEU A 71 8.43 -4.62 0.53
C LEU A 71 9.64 -4.59 -0.40
N ALA A 72 9.66 -3.70 -1.38
CA ALA A 72 10.78 -3.57 -2.32
C ALA A 72 12.10 -3.31 -1.60
N GLN A 73 12.08 -2.47 -0.57
CA GLN A 73 13.27 -2.18 0.23
C GLN A 73 13.80 -3.43 0.93
N GLN A 74 12.95 -4.40 1.18
CA GLN A 74 13.33 -5.69 1.76
C GLN A 74 13.65 -6.76 0.70
N GLY A 75 13.70 -6.40 -0.57
CA GLY A 75 13.92 -7.34 -1.66
C GLY A 75 12.71 -8.22 -1.95
N LEU A 76 11.51 -7.71 -1.72
CA LEU A 76 10.26 -8.44 -1.92
C LEU A 76 9.33 -7.68 -2.85
N ARG A 77 8.55 -8.42 -3.66
CA ARG A 77 7.47 -7.80 -4.43
C ARG A 77 6.29 -8.76 -4.56
N PRO A 78 5.06 -8.24 -4.68
CA PRO A 78 3.90 -9.10 -4.93
C PRO A 78 3.96 -9.68 -6.35
N THR A 79 3.46 -10.91 -6.47
CA THR A 79 3.25 -11.54 -7.78
C THR A 79 1.85 -11.21 -8.28
N THR A 80 1.56 -11.53 -9.54
CA THR A 80 0.21 -11.39 -10.09
C THR A 80 -0.81 -12.20 -9.27
N ALA A 81 -0.44 -13.41 -8.86
CA ALA A 81 -1.32 -14.27 -8.04
C ALA A 81 -1.58 -13.68 -6.65
N GLY A 82 -0.57 -13.05 -6.02
CA GLY A 82 -0.72 -12.44 -4.70
C GLY A 82 -1.49 -11.13 -4.73
N GLY A 83 -1.18 -10.28 -5.70
CA GLY A 83 -1.87 -9.00 -5.92
C GLY A 83 -1.86 -8.08 -4.71
N HIS A 84 -2.91 -7.26 -4.62
CA HIS A 84 -3.07 -6.28 -3.54
C HIS A 84 -3.27 -6.94 -2.17
N ILE A 85 -3.87 -8.14 -2.13
CA ILE A 85 -4.12 -8.85 -0.88
C ILE A 85 -2.81 -9.29 -0.23
N ALA A 86 -1.84 -9.74 -1.03
CA ALA A 86 -0.52 -10.11 -0.51
C ALA A 86 0.21 -8.91 0.09
N VAL A 87 0.12 -7.75 -0.55
CA VAL A 87 0.71 -6.50 -0.02
C VAL A 87 0.06 -6.16 1.32
N GLU A 88 -1.27 -6.19 1.40
CA GLU A 88 -1.99 -5.91 2.64
C GLU A 88 -1.58 -6.87 3.76
N SER A 89 -1.59 -8.18 3.49
CA SER A 89 -1.25 -9.20 4.49
C SER A 89 0.17 -9.04 4.99
N ALA A 90 1.13 -8.81 4.09
CA ALA A 90 2.54 -8.66 4.44
C ALA A 90 2.76 -7.42 5.32
N ILE A 91 2.25 -6.30 4.90
CA ILE A 91 2.47 -5.03 5.59
C ILE A 91 1.80 -5.00 6.96
N ARG A 92 0.59 -5.54 7.08
CA ARG A 92 -0.08 -5.63 8.37
C ARG A 92 0.66 -6.56 9.33
N ALA A 93 1.18 -7.68 8.83
CA ALA A 93 1.95 -8.60 9.65
C ALA A 93 3.25 -7.96 10.16
N GLN A 94 3.93 -7.21 9.31
CA GLN A 94 5.23 -6.62 9.67
C GLN A 94 5.10 -5.34 10.50
N PHE A 95 4.09 -4.50 10.23
CA PHE A 95 4.04 -3.15 10.80
C PHE A 95 2.77 -2.87 11.60
N GLY A 96 1.80 -3.77 11.56
CA GLY A 96 0.66 -3.77 12.48
C GLY A 96 -0.33 -2.63 12.27
N ASP A 97 -0.78 -2.05 13.38
CA ASP A 97 -1.95 -1.17 13.42
C ASP A 97 -1.81 0.14 12.67
N GLY A 98 -0.59 0.62 12.44
CA GLY A 98 -0.35 1.82 11.63
C GLY A 98 -0.83 1.68 10.19
N PHE A 99 -1.05 0.45 9.73
CA PHE A 99 -1.51 0.14 8.37
C PHE A 99 -2.91 -0.47 8.34
N ARG A 100 -3.66 -0.38 9.45
CA ARG A 100 -4.98 -1.00 9.57
C ARG A 100 -5.97 -0.46 8.53
N SER A 101 -5.93 0.83 8.23
CA SER A 101 -6.83 1.45 7.26
C SER A 101 -6.59 1.00 5.82
N PHE A 102 -5.44 0.38 5.55
CA PHE A 102 -5.09 -0.05 4.19
C PHE A 102 -6.12 -1.04 3.61
N GLY A 103 -6.54 -2.03 4.40
CA GLY A 103 -7.55 -3.00 3.97
C GLY A 103 -8.92 -2.37 3.73
N PHE A 104 -9.31 -1.43 4.59
CA PHE A 104 -10.55 -0.67 4.40
C PHE A 104 -10.52 0.13 3.09
N LEU A 105 -9.42 0.83 2.82
CA LEU A 105 -9.25 1.60 1.59
C LEU A 105 -9.33 0.68 0.36
N ARG A 106 -8.71 -0.49 0.41
CA ARG A 106 -8.73 -1.45 -0.70
C ARG A 106 -10.15 -1.92 -1.01
N ARG A 107 -10.91 -2.30 0.02
CA ARG A 107 -12.28 -2.80 -0.17
C ARG A 107 -13.19 -1.73 -0.76
N ARG A 108 -13.14 -0.51 -0.24
CA ARG A 108 -13.97 0.57 -0.74
C ARG A 108 -13.55 0.99 -2.14
N ARG A 109 -12.24 1.02 -2.42
CA ARG A 109 -11.70 1.30 -3.75
C ARG A 109 -12.25 0.31 -4.78
N ASN A 110 -12.31 -0.97 -4.43
CA ASN A 110 -12.85 -1.99 -5.34
C ASN A 110 -14.34 -1.74 -5.64
N GLU A 111 -15.12 -1.30 -4.67
CA GLU A 111 -16.52 -0.94 -4.91
C GLU A 111 -16.66 0.23 -5.88
N LEU A 112 -15.80 1.23 -5.77
CA LEU A 112 -15.83 2.40 -6.65
C LEU A 112 -15.34 2.09 -8.06
N GLU A 113 -14.33 1.22 -8.20
CA GLU A 113 -13.78 0.79 -9.50
C GLU A 113 -14.71 -0.17 -10.23
N TYR A 114 -15.39 -1.03 -9.48
CA TYR A 114 -16.25 -2.09 -10.03
C TYR A 114 -17.65 -1.99 -9.40
N PRO A 115 -18.40 -0.91 -9.73
CA PRO A 115 -19.70 -0.70 -9.11
C PRO A 115 -20.68 -1.81 -9.46
N SER A 116 -21.49 -2.16 -8.45
CA SER A 116 -22.57 -3.14 -8.60
C SER A 116 -23.89 -2.50 -8.11
N ALA A 117 -24.99 -3.26 -8.20
CA ALA A 117 -26.26 -2.79 -7.70
C ALA A 117 -26.15 -2.45 -6.21
N GLY A 118 -26.59 -1.25 -5.83
CA GLY A 118 -26.53 -0.76 -4.45
C GLY A 118 -25.21 -0.07 -4.07
N THR A 119 -24.20 -0.05 -4.94
CA THR A 119 -22.95 0.67 -4.68
C THR A 119 -23.21 2.17 -4.81
N THR A 120 -22.80 2.94 -3.79
CA THR A 120 -22.88 4.40 -3.83
C THR A 120 -21.53 4.99 -4.27
N THR A 121 -21.59 6.15 -4.92
CA THR A 121 -20.38 6.92 -5.25
C THR A 121 -19.78 7.52 -3.98
N SER A 122 -18.51 7.92 -4.05
CA SER A 122 -17.86 8.62 -2.94
C SER A 122 -18.36 10.06 -2.88
N ASP A 123 -18.49 10.59 -1.67
CA ASP A 123 -18.66 12.02 -1.47
C ASP A 123 -17.31 12.69 -1.14
N ILE A 124 -17.32 14.02 -1.06
CA ILE A 124 -16.10 14.80 -0.81
C ILE A 124 -15.49 14.44 0.54
N ASP A 125 -16.32 14.27 1.58
CA ASP A 125 -15.83 13.95 2.92
C ASP A 125 -15.16 12.58 2.96
N GLU A 126 -15.76 11.58 2.32
CA GLU A 126 -15.17 10.25 2.23
C GLU A 126 -13.82 10.28 1.50
N ALA A 127 -13.73 10.98 0.39
CA ALA A 127 -12.50 11.12 -0.37
C ALA A 127 -11.43 11.86 0.43
N THR A 128 -11.82 12.91 1.15
CA THR A 128 -10.91 13.68 2.02
C THR A 128 -10.36 12.80 3.14
N ASP A 129 -11.21 11.98 3.76
CA ASP A 129 -10.78 11.02 4.78
C ASP A 129 -9.82 9.98 4.20
N ALA A 130 -10.08 9.49 3.00
CA ALA A 130 -9.20 8.54 2.33
C ALA A 130 -7.81 9.14 2.09
N VAL A 131 -7.75 10.40 1.65
CA VAL A 131 -6.47 11.12 1.48
C VAL A 131 -5.75 11.23 2.81
N ALA A 132 -6.45 11.57 3.90
CA ALA A 132 -5.84 11.67 5.22
C ALA A 132 -5.30 10.33 5.73
N GLN A 133 -6.04 9.24 5.53
CA GLN A 133 -5.61 7.90 5.90
C GLN A 133 -4.39 7.46 5.09
N SER A 134 -4.41 7.71 3.78
CA SER A 134 -3.28 7.42 2.90
C SER A 134 -2.04 8.22 3.30
N ARG A 135 -2.22 9.50 3.64
CA ARG A 135 -1.11 10.34 4.11
C ARG A 135 -0.45 9.74 5.35
N SER A 136 -1.24 9.26 6.31
CA SER A 136 -0.70 8.63 7.52
C SER A 136 0.12 7.38 7.17
N ILE A 137 -0.34 6.57 6.23
CA ILE A 137 0.38 5.39 5.77
C ILE A 137 1.71 5.79 5.11
N ILE A 138 1.69 6.80 4.25
CA ILE A 138 2.89 7.27 3.54
C ILE A 138 3.91 7.86 4.53
N GLU A 139 3.44 8.64 5.51
CA GLU A 139 4.32 9.19 6.55
C GLU A 139 4.98 8.08 7.38
N ALA A 140 4.23 7.04 7.72
CA ALA A 140 4.79 5.88 8.41
C ALA A 140 5.83 5.17 7.53
N ALA A 141 5.57 5.05 6.24
CA ALA A 141 6.51 4.44 5.30
C ALA A 141 7.80 5.28 5.17
N ASP A 142 7.68 6.61 5.15
CA ASP A 142 8.86 7.49 5.13
C ASP A 142 9.80 7.20 6.31
N GLN A 143 9.24 6.96 7.48
CA GLN A 143 10.03 6.69 8.69
C GLN A 143 10.59 5.27 8.72
N LEU A 144 9.85 4.30 8.19
CA LEU A 144 10.25 2.89 8.22
C LEU A 144 11.29 2.52 7.17
N LEU A 145 11.18 3.09 5.98
CA LEU A 145 12.00 2.69 4.83
C LEU A 145 13.51 2.66 5.13
N PRO A 146 14.10 3.70 5.76
CA PRO A 146 15.55 3.68 6.01
C PRO A 146 16.02 2.60 6.96
N ASN A 147 15.10 1.98 7.71
CA ASN A 147 15.43 0.96 8.72
C ASN A 147 15.28 -0.47 8.19
N LEU A 148 14.91 -0.62 6.91
CA LEU A 148 14.65 -1.93 6.33
C LEU A 148 15.88 -2.44 5.56
N SER A 149 16.13 -3.74 5.67
CA SER A 149 17.16 -4.45 4.94
C SER A 149 16.54 -5.70 4.30
N PHE A 150 17.31 -6.43 3.48
CA PHE A 150 16.79 -7.61 2.80
C PHE A 150 16.20 -8.61 3.79
N PHE A 151 15.09 -9.18 3.41
CA PHE A 151 14.40 -10.20 4.18
C PHE A 151 15.21 -11.50 4.21
N SER A 152 15.86 -11.85 3.13
CA SER A 152 16.65 -13.07 3.01
C SER A 152 18.12 -12.80 2.67
#